data_232556fe663df7c7f6c1a45187e8e810
#
_entry.id   232556fe663df7c7f6c1a45187e8e810
#
_cell.length_a   1.000
_cell.length_b   1.000
_cell.length_c   1.000
_cell.angle_alpha   90.00
_cell.angle_beta   90.00
_cell.angle_gamma   90.00
#
_symmetry.space_group_name_H-M   'P 1'
#
loop_
_entity.id
_entity.type
_entity.pdbx_description
1 polymer ?
#
loop_
_entity_poly.entity_id
_entity_poly.type
_entity_poly.pdbx_seq_one_letter_code
_entity_poly.pdbx_strand_id
1 'polypeptide(L)'
;MTMTEDAGRLTGSASTSQAIAEELGRLKPIAEFRGLLMFHFTGEHCPVTLYEVGRLREKGFKAIGAGTGSECDLDEYDTGENAYYQLVAWDPDEKEMVAVYRYQPGGRGYIDGSSERKLRTANLFDFSDTFREQLLPGAIELGRSVANPTAKKYRFGFFAIWKGLGALLRIYPGTRLFFGTVSLIAHMNPDAVSCIIHYLQKHYAPPEPMLRPKKMIAYDPGTWRSSVPDAVAPGDPDTPEKRIKHLTALMEQYDESVPMILKSYMSLTNGIWFDGAVIDHDFSDACIISLIVPLENIAPEFRRKFM
;
A
#
# COMPACT_ATOMS: atom_id res chain seq x y z
N MET A 1 30.43 12.16 -5.03
CA MET A 1 30.47 10.89 -4.28
C MET A 1 29.07 10.72 -3.72
N THR A 2 28.27 9.86 -4.35
CA THR A 2 26.83 9.73 -4.07
C THR A 2 26.64 8.82 -2.88
N MET A 3 25.64 9.13 -1.99
CA MET A 3 25.28 8.34 -0.79
C MET A 3 25.04 6.84 -1.05
N THR A 4 24.81 6.45 -2.30
CA THR A 4 24.62 5.07 -2.75
C THR A 4 25.90 4.22 -2.77
N GLU A 5 27.08 4.83 -2.86
CA GLU A 5 28.35 4.08 -2.93
C GLU A 5 28.84 3.58 -1.56
N ASP A 6 28.49 4.26 -0.46
CA ASP A 6 28.89 3.83 0.89
C ASP A 6 27.97 2.73 1.46
N ALA A 7 26.67 2.74 1.11
CA ALA A 7 25.73 1.69 1.54
C ALA A 7 26.02 0.33 0.88
N GLY A 8 26.56 0.30 -0.34
CA GLY A 8 26.94 -0.93 -1.06
C GLY A 8 28.17 -1.66 -0.52
N ARG A 9 28.93 -1.05 0.42
CA ARG A 9 30.13 -1.67 1.02
C ARG A 9 29.86 -2.55 2.24
N LEU A 10 28.62 -2.59 2.77
CA LEU A 10 28.25 -3.41 3.91
C LEU A 10 27.72 -4.79 3.45
N THR A 11 28.58 -5.60 2.83
CA THR A 11 28.21 -6.89 2.20
C THR A 11 28.26 -8.10 3.16
N GLY A 12 27.83 -7.95 4.40
CA GLY A 12 27.63 -9.09 5.30
C GLY A 12 26.28 -8.99 5.99
N SER A 13 25.40 -9.99 5.90
CA SER A 13 24.04 -9.93 6.46
C SER A 13 24.00 -9.54 7.94
N ALA A 14 24.95 -10.03 8.74
CA ALA A 14 25.06 -9.70 10.17
C ALA A 14 25.50 -8.25 10.42
N SER A 15 26.40 -7.69 9.60
CA SER A 15 26.84 -6.29 9.70
C SER A 15 25.73 -5.31 9.29
N THR A 16 24.95 -5.66 8.29
CA THR A 16 23.81 -4.85 7.84
C THR A 16 22.70 -4.82 8.90
N SER A 17 22.31 -5.96 9.48
CA SER A 17 21.30 -6.02 10.54
C SER A 17 21.73 -5.22 11.79
N GLN A 18 23.01 -5.22 12.12
CA GLN A 18 23.55 -4.44 13.23
C GLN A 18 23.49 -2.94 12.93
N ALA A 19 23.88 -2.51 11.72
CA ALA A 19 23.80 -1.11 11.30
C ALA A 19 22.36 -0.59 11.28
N ILE A 20 21.40 -1.40 10.82
CA ILE A 20 19.97 -1.09 10.88
C ILE A 20 19.52 -0.92 12.35
N ALA A 21 19.89 -1.85 13.23
CA ALA A 21 19.56 -1.75 14.65
C ALA A 21 20.12 -0.47 15.29
N GLU A 22 21.32 -0.04 14.90
CA GLU A 22 21.92 1.21 15.36
C GLU A 22 21.21 2.46 14.82
N GLU A 23 20.81 2.48 13.54
CA GLU A 23 20.01 3.59 12.99
C GLU A 23 18.65 3.69 13.68
N LEU A 24 17.91 2.58 13.76
CA LEU A 24 16.59 2.54 14.41
C LEU A 24 16.69 2.81 15.91
N GLY A 25 17.77 2.40 16.56
CA GLY A 25 18.02 2.66 17.98
C GLY A 25 18.17 4.15 18.35
N ARG A 26 18.41 5.03 17.36
CA ARG A 26 18.43 6.50 17.54
C ARG A 26 17.03 7.10 17.45
N LEU A 27 16.04 6.34 16.99
CA LEU A 27 14.67 6.76 16.85
C LEU A 27 13.81 6.26 18.02
N LYS A 28 12.72 6.96 18.28
CA LYS A 28 11.69 6.48 19.20
C LYS A 28 10.65 5.67 18.42
N PRO A 29 10.33 4.43 18.81
CA PRO A 29 9.26 3.70 18.17
C PRO A 29 7.91 4.41 18.37
N ILE A 30 7.09 4.47 17.34
CA ILE A 30 5.78 5.12 17.36
C ILE A 30 4.67 4.19 17.85
N ALA A 31 4.91 2.88 17.80
CA ALA A 31 4.00 1.85 18.29
C ALA A 31 4.77 0.55 18.54
N GLU A 32 4.10 -0.38 19.24
CA GLU A 32 4.54 -1.75 19.47
C GLU A 32 3.39 -2.72 19.24
N PHE A 33 3.70 -3.89 18.70
CA PHE A 33 2.74 -4.99 18.52
C PHE A 33 3.45 -6.35 18.60
N ARG A 34 3.18 -7.14 19.63
CA ARG A 34 3.75 -8.49 19.86
C ARG A 34 5.28 -8.55 19.79
N GLY A 35 5.94 -7.56 20.39
CA GLY A 35 7.39 -7.45 20.41
C GLY A 35 7.98 -6.90 19.08
N LEU A 36 7.15 -6.55 18.10
CA LEU A 36 7.58 -5.78 16.95
C LEU A 36 7.49 -4.30 17.26
N LEU A 37 8.55 -3.56 16.94
CA LEU A 37 8.62 -2.11 17.11
C LEU A 37 8.36 -1.43 15.76
N MET A 38 7.47 -0.44 15.74
CA MET A 38 7.18 0.35 14.56
C MET A 38 7.96 1.65 14.59
N PHE A 39 8.73 1.90 13.55
CA PHE A 39 9.47 3.15 13.33
C PHE A 39 9.01 3.83 12.07
N HIS A 40 9.12 5.16 12.04
CA HIS A 40 8.98 5.93 10.80
C HIS A 40 10.16 6.90 10.65
N PHE A 41 10.62 7.05 9.42
CA PHE A 41 11.78 7.89 9.08
C PHE A 41 11.77 8.25 7.60
N THR A 42 12.60 9.21 7.20
CA THR A 42 12.98 9.45 5.80
C THR A 42 14.36 8.85 5.53
N GLY A 43 14.69 8.59 4.27
CA GLY A 43 15.98 8.01 3.90
C GLY A 43 17.20 8.81 4.33
N GLU A 44 17.06 10.12 4.49
CA GLU A 44 18.13 11.00 5.01
C GLU A 44 18.54 10.63 6.43
N HIS A 45 17.57 10.22 7.27
CA HIS A 45 17.84 9.87 8.67
C HIS A 45 18.36 8.45 8.86
N CYS A 46 18.00 7.52 7.98
CA CYS A 46 18.32 6.10 8.10
C CYS A 46 18.67 5.50 6.72
N PRO A 47 19.80 5.87 6.12
CA PRO A 47 20.15 5.47 4.75
C PRO A 47 20.40 3.96 4.60
N VAL A 48 21.01 3.29 5.59
CA VAL A 48 21.23 1.84 5.56
C VAL A 48 19.89 1.09 5.65
N THR A 49 19.02 1.57 6.55
CA THR A 49 17.67 0.99 6.71
C THR A 49 16.84 1.21 5.45
N LEU A 50 16.93 2.39 4.81
CA LEU A 50 16.23 2.65 3.54
C LEU A 50 16.69 1.69 2.42
N TYR A 51 17.99 1.44 2.31
CA TYR A 51 18.50 0.51 1.31
C TYR A 51 17.94 -0.89 1.52
N GLU A 52 17.88 -1.39 2.75
CA GLU A 52 17.28 -2.69 3.06
C GLU A 52 15.75 -2.70 2.84
N VAL A 53 15.06 -1.59 3.09
CA VAL A 53 13.64 -1.41 2.69
C VAL A 53 13.49 -1.63 1.19
N GLY A 54 14.33 -1.02 0.36
CA GLY A 54 14.30 -1.19 -1.09
C GLY A 54 14.56 -2.62 -1.53
N ARG A 55 15.53 -3.31 -0.91
CA ARG A 55 15.81 -4.73 -1.19
C ARG A 55 14.63 -5.63 -0.84
N LEU A 56 14.01 -5.39 0.32
CA LEU A 56 12.84 -6.15 0.77
C LEU A 56 11.64 -5.92 -0.17
N ARG A 57 11.43 -4.67 -0.62
CA ARG A 57 10.38 -4.34 -1.59
C ARG A 57 10.58 -5.09 -2.91
N GLU A 58 11.77 -5.00 -3.50
CA GLU A 58 12.05 -5.68 -4.77
C GLU A 58 11.84 -7.20 -4.64
N LYS A 59 12.34 -7.82 -3.56
CA LYS A 59 12.11 -9.24 -3.26
C LYS A 59 10.62 -9.57 -3.16
N GLY A 60 9.85 -8.74 -2.46
CA GLY A 60 8.41 -8.96 -2.26
C GLY A 60 7.61 -8.78 -3.55
N PHE A 61 7.93 -7.77 -4.35
CA PHE A 61 7.25 -7.52 -5.62
C PHE A 61 7.60 -8.55 -6.69
N LYS A 62 8.85 -8.98 -6.79
CA LYS A 62 9.25 -10.09 -7.66
C LYS A 62 8.47 -11.38 -7.38
N ALA A 63 8.14 -11.64 -6.12
CA ALA A 63 7.37 -12.83 -5.75
C ALA A 63 5.94 -12.84 -6.30
N ILE A 64 5.40 -11.68 -6.67
CA ILE A 64 4.08 -11.53 -7.32
C ILE A 64 4.18 -11.13 -8.79
N GLY A 65 5.36 -11.30 -9.40
CA GLY A 65 5.60 -10.99 -10.82
C GLY A 65 5.67 -9.50 -11.16
N ALA A 66 5.76 -8.64 -10.15
CA ALA A 66 5.95 -7.18 -10.28
C ALA A 66 7.37 -6.80 -9.86
N GLY A 67 7.67 -5.50 -9.77
CA GLY A 67 8.97 -4.99 -9.36
C GLY A 67 9.66 -4.21 -10.46
N THR A 68 10.80 -3.62 -10.11
CA THR A 68 11.59 -2.77 -11.03
C THR A 68 12.58 -3.58 -11.87
N GLY A 69 12.81 -4.85 -11.51
CA GLY A 69 13.85 -5.69 -12.11
C GLY A 69 15.26 -5.42 -11.58
N SER A 70 15.43 -4.43 -10.71
CA SER A 70 16.70 -4.04 -10.09
C SER A 70 17.03 -4.89 -8.85
N GLU A 71 18.15 -4.62 -8.20
CA GLU A 71 18.50 -5.21 -6.91
C GLU A 71 17.69 -4.59 -5.75
N CYS A 72 17.25 -3.33 -5.93
CA CYS A 72 16.66 -2.50 -4.89
C CYS A 72 15.55 -1.61 -5.48
N ASP A 73 14.33 -1.71 -4.96
CA ASP A 73 13.19 -0.87 -5.34
C ASP A 73 13.24 0.45 -4.54
N LEU A 74 14.05 1.38 -5.01
CA LEU A 74 14.05 2.79 -4.56
C LEU A 74 13.82 3.69 -5.76
N ASP A 75 13.02 4.72 -5.58
CA ASP A 75 12.68 5.71 -6.59
C ASP A 75 12.86 7.16 -6.08
N GLU A 76 12.51 8.14 -6.89
CA GLU A 76 12.60 9.57 -6.54
C GLU A 76 11.74 9.96 -5.34
N TYR A 77 10.76 9.14 -4.96
CA TYR A 77 9.94 9.35 -3.76
C TYR A 77 10.59 8.82 -2.48
N ASP A 78 11.71 8.14 -2.56
CA ASP A 78 12.40 7.60 -1.39
C ASP A 78 13.55 8.51 -0.91
N THR A 79 14.01 9.43 -1.78
CA THR A 79 15.19 10.29 -1.54
C THR A 79 14.91 11.75 -1.86
N GLY A 80 15.79 12.63 -1.38
CA GLY A 80 15.71 14.08 -1.63
C GLY A 80 14.77 14.83 -0.70
N GLU A 81 14.60 16.12 -0.96
CA GLU A 81 13.91 17.07 -0.07
C GLU A 81 12.44 16.70 0.19
N ASN A 82 11.78 16.07 -0.77
CA ASN A 82 10.38 15.66 -0.68
C ASN A 82 10.20 14.15 -0.50
N ALA A 83 11.22 13.47 0.04
CA ALA A 83 11.17 12.05 0.26
C ALA A 83 9.99 11.64 1.15
N TYR A 84 9.33 10.54 0.76
CA TYR A 84 8.30 9.89 1.55
C TYR A 84 8.88 9.28 2.82
N TYR A 85 8.04 9.19 3.81
CA TYR A 85 8.34 8.44 5.01
C TYR A 85 8.26 6.93 4.77
N GLN A 86 9.16 6.22 5.43
CA GLN A 86 9.12 4.77 5.55
C GLN A 86 8.53 4.42 6.91
N LEU A 87 7.53 3.55 6.95
CA LEU A 87 7.01 2.90 8.14
C LEU A 87 7.50 1.46 8.13
N VAL A 88 8.26 1.07 9.13
CA VAL A 88 8.82 -0.27 9.23
C VAL A 88 8.38 -0.97 10.52
N ALA A 89 8.13 -2.27 10.44
CA ALA A 89 7.97 -3.15 11.58
C ALA A 89 9.27 -3.95 11.75
N TRP A 90 9.96 -3.69 12.85
CA TRP A 90 11.25 -4.25 13.20
C TRP A 90 11.14 -5.27 14.34
N ASP A 91 11.76 -6.43 14.18
CA ASP A 91 11.94 -7.40 15.27
C ASP A 91 13.29 -7.16 15.94
N PRO A 92 13.35 -6.61 17.16
CA PRO A 92 14.61 -6.36 17.84
C PRO A 92 15.32 -7.63 18.31
N ASP A 93 14.58 -8.73 18.54
CA ASP A 93 15.14 -10.00 19.01
C ASP A 93 15.88 -10.71 17.87
N GLU A 94 15.27 -10.79 16.69
CA GLU A 94 15.84 -11.44 15.52
C GLU A 94 16.68 -10.47 14.66
N LYS A 95 16.65 -9.17 14.96
CA LYS A 95 17.31 -8.09 14.20
C LYS A 95 16.94 -8.13 12.73
N GLU A 96 15.65 -8.25 12.45
CA GLU A 96 15.13 -8.33 11.09
C GLU A 96 13.93 -7.41 10.85
N MET A 97 13.80 -6.97 9.60
CA MET A 97 12.66 -6.19 9.14
C MET A 97 11.53 -7.15 8.74
N VAL A 98 10.36 -7.00 9.39
CA VAL A 98 9.22 -7.90 9.21
C VAL A 98 8.24 -7.39 8.17
N ALA A 99 8.02 -6.08 8.11
CA ALA A 99 7.17 -5.47 7.10
C ALA A 99 7.52 -3.99 6.92
N VAL A 100 7.21 -3.47 5.75
CA VAL A 100 7.46 -2.09 5.36
C VAL A 100 6.24 -1.50 4.67
N TYR A 101 6.08 -0.18 4.80
CA TYR A 101 5.10 0.62 4.10
C TYR A 101 5.65 2.02 3.86
N ARG A 102 5.44 2.57 2.67
CA ARG A 102 5.78 3.95 2.35
C ARG A 102 4.55 4.83 2.49
N TYR A 103 4.70 6.03 3.03
CA TYR A 103 3.60 6.97 3.15
C TYR A 103 4.01 8.43 2.99
N GLN A 104 3.05 9.27 2.58
CA GLN A 104 3.20 10.71 2.48
C GLN A 104 1.93 11.40 2.96
N PRO A 105 2.00 12.34 3.95
CA PRO A 105 0.87 13.20 4.28
C PRO A 105 0.52 14.11 3.10
N GLY A 106 -0.73 14.11 2.66
CA GLY A 106 -1.20 14.85 1.48
C GLY A 106 -0.95 16.34 1.55
N GLY A 107 -1.17 16.96 2.73
CA GLY A 107 -0.91 18.38 2.94
C GLY A 107 0.56 18.80 2.81
N ARG A 108 1.51 17.87 2.89
CA ARG A 108 2.94 18.15 2.76
C ARG A 108 3.45 18.12 1.32
N GLY A 109 2.78 17.35 0.46
CA GLY A 109 3.07 17.32 -0.98
C GLY A 109 2.38 18.43 -1.77
N TYR A 110 1.56 19.28 -1.13
CA TYR A 110 0.62 20.20 -1.75
C TYR A 110 0.95 21.65 -1.36
N ILE A 111 2.15 22.13 -1.69
CA ILE A 111 2.60 23.45 -1.25
C ILE A 111 2.21 24.57 -2.24
N ASP A 112 1.97 24.25 -3.48
CA ASP A 112 1.42 25.17 -4.49
C ASP A 112 0.84 24.32 -5.63
N GLY A 113 -0.10 24.74 -6.38
CA GLY A 113 -0.78 23.96 -7.45
C GLY A 113 0.14 23.17 -8.40
N SER A 114 1.46 23.20 -8.22
CA SER A 114 2.47 22.39 -8.94
C SER A 114 2.79 21.05 -8.24
N SER A 115 2.38 20.86 -7.01
CA SER A 115 2.84 19.76 -6.14
C SER A 115 2.05 18.45 -6.29
N GLU A 116 0.97 18.43 -7.08
CA GLU A 116 0.26 17.20 -7.45
C GLU A 116 1.19 16.17 -8.12
N ARG A 117 2.20 16.65 -8.84
CA ARG A 117 3.24 15.82 -9.49
C ARG A 117 4.17 15.10 -8.52
N LYS A 118 4.14 15.46 -7.23
CA LYS A 118 4.99 14.87 -6.20
C LYS A 118 4.34 13.69 -5.49
N LEU A 119 3.08 13.39 -5.77
CA LEU A 119 2.39 12.21 -5.25
C LEU A 119 2.46 11.09 -6.27
N ARG A 120 2.86 9.89 -5.85
CA ARG A 120 2.97 8.73 -6.74
C ARG A 120 1.64 8.39 -7.41
N THR A 121 0.54 8.46 -6.66
CA THR A 121 -0.81 8.23 -7.20
C THR A 121 -1.17 9.23 -8.30
N ALA A 122 -0.72 10.49 -8.21
CA ALA A 122 -0.98 11.51 -9.22
C ALA A 122 -0.26 11.25 -10.57
N ASN A 123 0.75 10.38 -10.60
CA ASN A 123 1.34 9.93 -11.87
C ASN A 123 0.40 9.00 -12.65
N LEU A 124 -0.49 8.31 -11.97
CA LEU A 124 -1.36 7.28 -12.53
C LEU A 124 -2.82 7.74 -12.67
N PHE A 125 -3.26 8.65 -11.78
CA PHE A 125 -4.65 9.09 -11.68
C PHE A 125 -4.72 10.61 -11.65
N ASP A 126 -5.74 11.16 -12.31
CA ASP A 126 -6.10 12.57 -12.22
C ASP A 126 -7.01 12.77 -11.00
N PHE A 127 -6.65 13.68 -10.12
CA PHE A 127 -7.41 13.99 -8.92
C PHE A 127 -8.56 14.95 -9.27
N SER A 128 -9.76 14.71 -8.76
CA SER A 128 -10.87 15.67 -8.87
C SER A 128 -10.61 16.91 -8.03
N ASP A 129 -11.29 18.02 -8.33
CA ASP A 129 -11.20 19.24 -7.53
C ASP A 129 -11.67 19.00 -6.09
N THR A 130 -12.76 18.23 -5.92
CA THR A 130 -13.23 17.81 -4.59
C THR A 130 -12.15 17.07 -3.81
N PHE A 131 -11.45 16.13 -4.46
CA PHE A 131 -10.37 15.39 -3.80
C PHE A 131 -9.20 16.30 -3.42
N ARG A 132 -8.73 17.14 -4.37
CA ARG A 132 -7.62 18.06 -4.14
C ARG A 132 -7.86 19.04 -3.00
N GLU A 133 -9.01 19.71 -3.05
CA GLU A 133 -9.28 20.86 -2.18
C GLU A 133 -9.82 20.44 -0.81
N GLN A 134 -10.64 19.39 -0.77
CA GLN A 134 -11.37 19.03 0.43
C GLN A 134 -10.82 17.82 1.18
N LEU A 135 -10.28 16.83 0.46
CA LEU A 135 -9.87 15.55 1.02
C LEU A 135 -8.36 15.43 1.21
N LEU A 136 -7.58 15.79 0.18
CA LEU A 136 -6.13 15.64 0.17
C LEU A 136 -5.41 16.33 1.34
N PRO A 137 -5.81 17.52 1.82
CA PRO A 137 -5.17 18.14 2.99
C PRO A 137 -5.27 17.31 4.28
N GLY A 138 -6.31 16.48 4.39
CA GLY A 138 -6.51 15.53 5.50
C GLY A 138 -6.25 14.07 5.11
N ALA A 139 -5.45 13.83 4.08
CA ALA A 139 -5.16 12.49 3.59
C ALA A 139 -3.73 12.06 3.89
N ILE A 140 -3.50 10.75 3.95
CA ILE A 140 -2.17 10.15 3.88
C ILE A 140 -2.14 9.20 2.69
N GLU A 141 -1.23 9.45 1.74
CA GLU A 141 -0.95 8.52 0.66
C GLU A 141 -0.15 7.34 1.18
N LEU A 142 -0.56 6.14 0.79
CA LEU A 142 0.08 4.87 1.16
C LEU A 142 0.55 4.14 -0.11
N GLY A 143 1.73 3.52 -0.03
CA GLY A 143 2.28 2.74 -1.13
C GLY A 143 3.40 1.80 -0.73
N ARG A 144 3.82 0.95 -1.63
CA ARG A 144 4.96 0.04 -1.44
C ARG A 144 4.86 -0.83 -0.18
N SER A 145 3.69 -1.43 0.07
CA SER A 145 3.48 -2.35 1.19
C SER A 145 4.08 -3.72 0.91
N VAL A 146 5.00 -4.17 1.74
CA VAL A 146 5.61 -5.50 1.64
C VAL A 146 5.78 -6.09 3.04
N ALA A 147 5.39 -7.36 3.18
CA ALA A 147 5.76 -8.19 4.33
C ALA A 147 6.90 -9.14 3.94
N ASN A 148 7.88 -9.30 4.82
CA ASN A 148 9.02 -10.19 4.61
C ASN A 148 8.62 -11.65 4.86
N PRO A 149 8.45 -12.48 3.81
CA PRO A 149 7.94 -13.85 3.97
C PRO A 149 8.94 -14.77 4.68
N THR A 150 10.21 -14.36 4.77
CA THR A 150 11.26 -15.14 5.46
C THR A 150 11.46 -14.72 6.91
N ALA A 151 10.82 -13.64 7.36
CA ALA A 151 10.91 -13.20 8.75
C ALA A 151 10.17 -14.17 9.68
N LYS A 152 10.76 -14.42 10.84
CA LYS A 152 10.21 -15.35 11.85
C LYS A 152 8.81 -14.98 12.31
N LYS A 153 8.55 -13.66 12.46
CA LYS A 153 7.25 -13.11 12.85
C LYS A 153 6.43 -12.58 11.64
N TYR A 154 6.71 -13.03 10.40
CA TYR A 154 6.12 -12.46 9.19
C TYR A 154 4.59 -12.38 9.22
N ARG A 155 3.91 -13.37 9.79
CA ARG A 155 2.43 -13.39 9.86
C ARG A 155 1.84 -12.29 10.76
N PHE A 156 2.66 -11.61 11.56
CA PHE A 156 2.27 -10.44 12.35
C PHE A 156 2.61 -9.12 11.66
N GLY A 157 3.42 -9.14 10.61
CA GLY A 157 3.91 -7.95 9.92
C GLY A 157 2.79 -7.04 9.44
N PHE A 158 1.76 -7.62 8.82
CA PHE A 158 0.59 -6.88 8.38
C PHE A 158 -0.14 -6.16 9.55
N PHE A 159 -0.39 -6.85 10.66
CA PHE A 159 -1.04 -6.26 11.82
C PHE A 159 -0.16 -5.21 12.51
N ALA A 160 1.15 -5.41 12.51
CA ALA A 160 2.11 -4.44 13.03
C ALA A 160 2.07 -3.14 12.21
N ILE A 161 2.05 -3.24 10.87
CA ILE A 161 1.90 -2.08 10.00
C ILE A 161 0.60 -1.34 10.26
N TRP A 162 -0.54 -2.03 10.42
CA TRP A 162 -1.80 -1.36 10.78
C TRP A 162 -1.73 -0.67 12.14
N LYS A 163 -1.04 -1.25 13.11
CA LYS A 163 -0.78 -0.60 14.40
C LYS A 163 0.09 0.65 14.23
N GLY A 164 1.08 0.61 13.34
CA GLY A 164 1.89 1.75 12.95
C GLY A 164 1.05 2.84 12.27
N LEU A 165 0.20 2.48 11.30
CA LEU A 165 -0.71 3.43 10.63
C LEU A 165 -1.66 4.09 11.64
N GLY A 166 -2.19 3.33 12.62
CA GLY A 166 -2.97 3.89 13.72
C GLY A 166 -2.16 4.88 14.57
N ALA A 167 -0.86 4.63 14.77
CA ALA A 167 0.03 5.56 15.46
C ALA A 167 0.24 6.86 14.68
N LEU A 168 0.26 6.80 13.33
CA LEU A 168 0.35 8.00 12.49
C LEU A 168 -0.82 8.96 12.71
N LEU A 169 -2.02 8.49 13.07
CA LEU A 169 -3.15 9.34 13.36
C LEU A 169 -2.94 10.23 14.60
N ARG A 170 -2.05 9.82 15.51
CA ARG A 170 -1.63 10.65 16.64
C ARG A 170 -0.56 11.68 16.25
N ILE A 171 0.25 11.36 15.25
CA ILE A 171 1.27 12.28 14.69
C ILE A 171 0.61 13.29 13.77
N TYR A 172 -0.41 12.84 13.01
CA TYR A 172 -1.17 13.66 12.06
C TYR A 172 -2.67 13.66 12.44
N PRO A 173 -3.08 14.39 13.50
CA PRO A 173 -4.43 14.31 14.08
C PRO A 173 -5.53 14.81 13.15
N GLY A 174 -5.17 15.59 12.11
CA GLY A 174 -6.11 16.03 11.07
C GLY A 174 -6.40 14.99 9.98
N THR A 175 -5.84 13.79 10.07
CA THR A 175 -6.04 12.75 9.04
C THR A 175 -7.48 12.24 9.06
N ARG A 176 -8.11 12.25 7.88
CA ARG A 176 -9.50 11.80 7.67
C ARG A 176 -9.59 10.55 6.78
N LEU A 177 -8.59 10.31 5.96
CA LEU A 177 -8.56 9.15 5.06
C LEU A 177 -7.12 8.71 4.76
N PHE A 178 -7.01 7.44 4.38
CA PHE A 178 -5.87 6.92 3.66
C PHE A 178 -6.24 6.75 2.19
N PHE A 179 -5.27 6.93 1.28
CA PHE A 179 -5.46 6.64 -0.14
C PHE A 179 -4.18 6.12 -0.76
N GLY A 180 -4.26 5.58 -1.95
CA GLY A 180 -3.10 5.11 -2.69
C GLY A 180 -3.46 4.04 -3.70
N THR A 181 -2.48 3.22 -4.03
CA THR A 181 -2.63 2.23 -5.08
C THR A 181 -2.27 0.83 -4.57
N VAL A 182 -2.94 -0.16 -5.16
CA VAL A 182 -2.65 -1.58 -4.93
C VAL A 182 -2.36 -2.24 -6.27
N SER A 183 -1.22 -2.91 -6.36
CA SER A 183 -0.87 -3.73 -7.52
C SER A 183 -1.60 -5.07 -7.44
N LEU A 184 -2.28 -5.45 -8.51
CA LEU A 184 -2.74 -6.82 -8.69
C LEU A 184 -1.56 -7.70 -9.12
N ILE A 185 -1.71 -9.02 -8.97
CA ILE A 185 -0.65 -9.97 -9.36
C ILE A 185 -0.46 -9.91 -10.88
N ALA A 186 0.77 -9.65 -11.34
CA ALA A 186 1.05 -9.40 -12.76
C ALA A 186 0.74 -10.59 -13.68
N HIS A 187 0.80 -11.82 -13.14
CA HIS A 187 0.52 -13.05 -13.91
C HIS A 187 -0.90 -13.59 -13.69
N MET A 188 -1.76 -12.81 -13.03
CA MET A 188 -3.15 -13.19 -12.81
C MET A 188 -3.88 -13.31 -14.15
N ASN A 189 -4.78 -14.30 -14.23
CA ASN A 189 -5.66 -14.46 -15.38
C ASN A 189 -6.39 -13.14 -15.69
N PRO A 190 -6.35 -12.64 -16.94
CA PRO A 190 -6.99 -11.37 -17.32
C PRO A 190 -8.49 -11.30 -16.99
N ASP A 191 -9.22 -12.43 -17.11
CA ASP A 191 -10.63 -12.49 -16.75
C ASP A 191 -10.82 -12.36 -15.22
N ALA A 192 -9.89 -12.89 -14.44
CA ALA A 192 -9.88 -12.71 -12.98
C ALA A 192 -9.60 -11.25 -12.60
N VAL A 193 -8.67 -10.58 -13.27
CA VAL A 193 -8.42 -9.15 -13.09
C VAL A 193 -9.68 -8.35 -13.41
N SER A 194 -10.32 -8.63 -14.56
CA SER A 194 -11.57 -7.98 -14.96
C SER A 194 -12.69 -8.22 -13.95
N CYS A 195 -12.80 -9.46 -13.42
CA CYS A 195 -13.73 -9.81 -12.35
C CYS A 195 -13.52 -8.96 -11.09
N ILE A 196 -12.27 -8.82 -10.62
CA ILE A 196 -11.94 -7.97 -9.46
C ILE A 196 -12.40 -6.53 -9.72
N ILE A 197 -12.06 -5.98 -10.88
CA ILE A 197 -12.36 -4.58 -11.22
C ILE A 197 -13.87 -4.34 -11.26
N HIS A 198 -14.63 -5.19 -11.96
CA HIS A 198 -16.10 -5.10 -11.99
C HIS A 198 -16.72 -5.24 -10.59
N TYR A 199 -16.19 -6.17 -9.78
CA TYR A 199 -16.63 -6.34 -8.40
C TYR A 199 -16.42 -5.07 -7.58
N LEU A 200 -15.23 -4.46 -7.69
CA LEU A 200 -14.92 -3.23 -6.99
C LEU A 200 -15.76 -2.05 -7.49
N GLN A 201 -15.97 -1.92 -8.80
CA GLN A 201 -16.86 -0.89 -9.38
C GLN A 201 -18.28 -1.01 -8.86
N LYS A 202 -18.80 -2.24 -8.76
CA LYS A 202 -20.18 -2.49 -8.31
C LYS A 202 -20.38 -2.18 -6.82
N HIS A 203 -19.41 -2.55 -5.98
CA HIS A 203 -19.60 -2.57 -4.53
C HIS A 203 -18.86 -1.46 -3.76
N TYR A 204 -17.92 -0.77 -4.42
CA TYR A 204 -17.02 0.19 -3.78
C TYR A 204 -16.84 1.48 -4.57
N ALA A 205 -17.75 1.79 -5.50
CA ALA A 205 -17.72 3.08 -6.19
C ALA A 205 -17.89 4.22 -5.18
N PRO A 206 -17.10 5.31 -5.29
CA PRO A 206 -17.30 6.50 -4.46
C PRO A 206 -18.59 7.23 -4.85
N PRO A 207 -19.10 8.15 -3.99
CA PRO A 207 -20.25 8.97 -4.33
C PRO A 207 -20.08 9.78 -5.62
N GLU A 208 -18.85 10.23 -5.87
CA GLU A 208 -18.41 10.86 -7.13
C GLU A 208 -16.96 10.46 -7.42
N PRO A 209 -16.51 10.45 -8.69
CA PRO A 209 -15.14 10.06 -9.03
C PRO A 209 -14.11 10.99 -8.39
N MET A 210 -13.17 10.43 -7.60
CA MET A 210 -12.12 11.15 -6.88
C MET A 210 -10.76 11.02 -7.57
N LEU A 211 -10.42 9.80 -8.02
CA LEU A 211 -9.13 9.42 -8.62
C LEU A 211 -9.38 8.80 -9.99
N ARG A 212 -9.48 9.61 -11.04
CA ARG A 212 -9.76 9.12 -12.39
C ARG A 212 -8.50 8.52 -13.03
N PRO A 213 -8.54 7.29 -13.57
CA PRO A 213 -7.44 6.73 -14.34
C PRO A 213 -7.01 7.68 -15.47
N LYS A 214 -5.71 7.94 -15.59
CA LYS A 214 -5.21 8.71 -16.75
C LYS A 214 -5.48 7.95 -18.04
N LYS A 215 -6.08 8.63 -19.02
CA LYS A 215 -6.64 8.03 -20.25
C LYS A 215 -5.65 7.12 -20.99
N MET A 216 -4.37 7.50 -21.04
CA MET A 216 -3.35 6.78 -21.81
C MET A 216 -2.96 5.42 -21.22
N ILE A 217 -3.21 5.20 -19.91
CA ILE A 217 -2.86 4.00 -19.17
C ILE A 217 -4.06 3.37 -18.45
N ALA A 218 -5.28 3.88 -18.71
CA ALA A 218 -6.49 3.34 -18.10
C ALA A 218 -6.67 1.87 -18.51
N TYR A 219 -6.90 1.02 -17.53
CA TYR A 219 -7.26 -0.38 -17.78
C TYR A 219 -8.72 -0.45 -18.23
N ASP A 220 -8.94 -1.06 -19.40
CA ASP A 220 -10.28 -1.38 -19.88
C ASP A 220 -10.60 -2.84 -19.56
N PRO A 221 -11.47 -3.13 -18.58
CA PRO A 221 -11.87 -4.50 -18.26
C PRO A 221 -12.72 -5.15 -19.35
N GLY A 222 -13.02 -4.42 -20.45
CA GLY A 222 -13.90 -4.90 -21.49
C GLY A 222 -15.33 -5.17 -21.01
N THR A 223 -16.10 -5.88 -21.81
CA THR A 223 -17.39 -6.43 -21.40
C THR A 223 -17.15 -7.78 -20.73
N TRP A 224 -16.76 -7.78 -19.46
CA TRP A 224 -16.69 -9.02 -18.70
C TRP A 224 -18.11 -9.61 -18.60
N ARG A 225 -18.32 -10.65 -19.34
CA ARG A 225 -19.53 -11.47 -19.21
C ARG A 225 -19.16 -12.64 -18.31
N SER A 226 -19.41 -12.48 -17.04
CA SER A 226 -19.40 -13.62 -16.13
C SER A 226 -20.41 -14.64 -16.61
N SER A 227 -19.96 -15.89 -16.75
CA SER A 227 -20.85 -17.04 -16.71
C SER A 227 -21.39 -17.28 -15.29
N VAL A 228 -20.89 -16.54 -14.32
CA VAL A 228 -21.46 -16.44 -12.98
C VAL A 228 -22.72 -15.61 -13.13
N PRO A 229 -23.88 -16.17 -12.80
CA PRO A 229 -25.11 -15.40 -12.76
C PRO A 229 -24.87 -14.12 -11.97
N ASP A 230 -25.58 -13.04 -12.28
CA ASP A 230 -25.79 -11.88 -11.41
C ASP A 230 -26.43 -12.28 -10.06
N ALA A 231 -26.31 -13.52 -9.71
CA ALA A 231 -26.66 -14.14 -8.46
C ALA A 231 -25.73 -13.71 -7.33
N VAL A 232 -25.64 -12.41 -7.14
CA VAL A 232 -25.81 -11.95 -5.78
C VAL A 232 -27.27 -12.23 -5.49
N ALA A 233 -27.51 -13.43 -4.98
CA ALA A 233 -28.81 -13.85 -4.49
C ALA A 233 -29.40 -12.75 -3.59
N PRO A 234 -30.72 -12.71 -3.40
CA PRO A 234 -31.37 -11.75 -2.52
C PRO A 234 -30.70 -11.74 -1.15
N GLY A 235 -29.93 -10.68 -0.85
CA GLY A 235 -29.02 -10.57 0.29
C GLY A 235 -27.64 -10.16 -0.16
N ASP A 236 -27.49 -8.96 -0.76
CA ASP A 236 -26.18 -8.36 -1.07
C ASP A 236 -25.26 -8.48 0.17
N PRO A 237 -23.96 -8.89 -0.01
CA PRO A 237 -23.03 -9.01 1.13
C PRO A 237 -22.95 -7.68 1.90
N ASP A 238 -23.49 -7.66 3.07
CA ASP A 238 -23.64 -6.46 3.92
C ASP A 238 -22.44 -6.26 4.87
N THR A 239 -21.55 -7.26 4.99
CA THR A 239 -20.37 -7.20 5.85
C THR A 239 -19.08 -7.39 5.07
N PRO A 240 -17.93 -6.86 5.55
CA PRO A 240 -16.63 -7.08 4.95
C PRO A 240 -16.31 -8.55 4.71
N GLU A 241 -16.60 -9.42 5.68
CA GLU A 241 -16.33 -10.85 5.61
C GLU A 241 -17.14 -11.53 4.49
N LYS A 242 -18.42 -11.18 4.36
CA LYS A 242 -19.29 -11.73 3.30
C LYS A 242 -18.80 -11.27 1.93
N ARG A 243 -18.41 -9.99 1.77
CA ARG A 243 -17.87 -9.47 0.52
C ARG A 243 -16.56 -10.15 0.12
N ILE A 244 -15.64 -10.35 1.08
CA ILE A 244 -14.38 -11.06 0.85
C ILE A 244 -14.66 -12.51 0.45
N LYS A 245 -15.56 -13.19 1.16
CA LYS A 245 -15.95 -14.57 0.85
C LYS A 245 -16.56 -14.69 -0.56
N HIS A 246 -17.43 -13.75 -0.93
CA HIS A 246 -18.05 -13.73 -2.25
C HIS A 246 -17.00 -13.49 -3.35
N LEU A 247 -16.14 -12.47 -3.23
CA LEU A 247 -15.07 -12.24 -4.19
C LEU A 247 -14.10 -13.44 -4.26
N THR A 248 -13.81 -14.10 -3.14
CA THR A 248 -12.97 -15.30 -3.12
C THR A 248 -13.60 -16.43 -3.93
N ALA A 249 -14.90 -16.70 -3.76
CA ALA A 249 -15.61 -17.71 -4.54
C ALA A 249 -15.66 -17.40 -6.04
N LEU A 250 -15.72 -16.12 -6.42
CA LEU A 250 -15.61 -15.69 -7.82
C LEU A 250 -14.21 -15.98 -8.37
N MET A 251 -13.15 -15.72 -7.61
CA MET A 251 -11.77 -15.94 -8.03
C MET A 251 -11.42 -17.43 -8.19
N GLU A 252 -12.00 -18.31 -7.37
CA GLU A 252 -11.81 -19.76 -7.47
C GLU A 252 -12.21 -20.32 -8.84
N GLN A 253 -13.10 -19.66 -9.57
CA GLN A 253 -13.52 -20.09 -10.92
C GLN A 253 -12.42 -19.87 -11.98
N TYR A 254 -11.44 -19.06 -11.66
CA TYR A 254 -10.27 -18.77 -12.51
C TYR A 254 -9.01 -19.47 -12.00
N ASP A 255 -9.14 -20.33 -10.96
CA ASP A 255 -8.01 -20.92 -10.24
C ASP A 255 -7.08 -19.84 -9.64
N GLU A 256 -7.66 -18.71 -9.23
CA GLU A 256 -6.98 -17.54 -8.71
C GLU A 256 -7.40 -17.22 -7.27
N SER A 257 -6.62 -16.36 -6.62
CA SER A 257 -6.94 -15.87 -5.27
C SER A 257 -7.01 -14.36 -5.24
N VAL A 258 -7.90 -13.81 -4.40
CA VAL A 258 -7.91 -12.36 -4.14
C VAL A 258 -6.58 -11.96 -3.51
N PRO A 259 -5.87 -10.93 -4.04
CA PRO A 259 -4.62 -10.47 -3.47
C PRO A 259 -4.74 -10.14 -1.98
N MET A 260 -3.76 -10.60 -1.18
CA MET A 260 -3.80 -10.46 0.29
C MET A 260 -3.94 -9.00 0.73
N ILE A 261 -3.26 -8.09 0.05
CA ILE A 261 -3.35 -6.66 0.36
C ILE A 261 -4.75 -6.11 0.10
N LEU A 262 -5.42 -6.53 -0.98
CA LEU A 262 -6.81 -6.14 -1.26
C LEU A 262 -7.77 -6.70 -0.21
N LYS A 263 -7.64 -8.00 0.16
CA LYS A 263 -8.42 -8.58 1.27
C LYS A 263 -8.27 -7.79 2.55
N SER A 264 -7.08 -7.30 2.82
CA SER A 264 -6.79 -6.55 4.02
C SER A 264 -7.52 -5.22 4.07
N TYR A 265 -7.54 -4.48 2.96
CA TYR A 265 -8.32 -3.24 2.86
C TYR A 265 -9.83 -3.51 2.96
N MET A 266 -10.32 -4.53 2.25
CA MET A 266 -11.73 -4.93 2.33
C MET A 266 -12.15 -5.34 3.75
N SER A 267 -11.23 -5.89 4.56
CA SER A 267 -11.52 -6.28 5.94
C SER A 267 -11.70 -5.10 6.91
N LEU A 268 -11.26 -3.90 6.53
CA LEU A 268 -11.40 -2.72 7.37
C LEU A 268 -12.83 -2.21 7.44
N THR A 269 -13.52 -2.28 6.30
CA THR A 269 -14.85 -1.67 6.13
C THR A 269 -15.43 -1.99 4.75
N ASN A 270 -16.77 -1.93 4.64
CA ASN A 270 -17.45 -1.88 3.35
C ASN A 270 -17.42 -0.49 2.70
N GLY A 271 -16.87 0.50 3.37
CA GLY A 271 -16.86 1.89 2.93
C GLY A 271 -15.52 2.35 2.35
N ILE A 272 -14.68 1.44 1.83
CA ILE A 272 -13.57 1.83 0.96
C ILE A 272 -14.13 2.34 -0.37
N TRP A 273 -13.37 3.17 -1.08
CA TRP A 273 -13.75 3.65 -2.41
C TRP A 273 -12.74 3.20 -3.45
N PHE A 274 -13.27 2.84 -4.62
CA PHE A 274 -12.53 2.41 -5.80
C PHE A 274 -13.00 3.22 -7.02
N ASP A 275 -12.07 3.93 -7.67
CA ASP A 275 -12.39 4.76 -8.84
C ASP A 275 -12.03 4.11 -10.18
N GLY A 276 -11.02 3.24 -10.19
CA GLY A 276 -10.59 2.59 -11.42
C GLY A 276 -9.21 1.97 -11.34
N ALA A 277 -8.75 1.49 -12.48
CA ALA A 277 -7.49 0.79 -12.65
C ALA A 277 -6.69 1.33 -13.84
N VAL A 278 -5.38 1.17 -13.78
CA VAL A 278 -4.42 1.54 -14.83
C VAL A 278 -3.41 0.42 -15.03
N ILE A 279 -2.70 0.45 -16.17
CA ILE A 279 -1.49 -0.33 -16.40
C ILE A 279 -0.29 0.54 -16.10
N ASP A 280 0.56 0.11 -15.19
CA ASP A 280 1.80 0.80 -14.83
C ASP A 280 2.98 0.19 -15.60
N HIS A 281 3.35 0.83 -16.70
CA HIS A 281 4.45 0.38 -17.57
C HIS A 281 5.82 0.46 -16.90
N ASP A 282 5.98 1.33 -15.90
CA ASP A 282 7.21 1.44 -15.11
C ASP A 282 7.31 0.39 -14.00
N PHE A 283 6.25 -0.44 -13.85
CA PHE A 283 6.16 -1.46 -12.80
C PHE A 283 5.72 -2.82 -13.37
N SER A 284 6.48 -3.33 -14.36
CA SER A 284 6.26 -4.63 -15.02
C SER A 284 4.87 -4.78 -15.64
N ASP A 285 4.30 -3.72 -16.20
CA ASP A 285 2.94 -3.69 -16.77
C ASP A 285 1.86 -4.17 -15.79
N ALA A 286 2.09 -3.99 -14.50
CA ALA A 286 1.14 -4.42 -13.49
C ALA A 286 -0.17 -3.63 -13.58
N CYS A 287 -1.31 -4.31 -13.41
CA CYS A 287 -2.59 -3.65 -13.21
C CYS A 287 -2.64 -3.06 -11.81
N ILE A 288 -2.79 -1.74 -11.74
CA ILE A 288 -2.80 -0.96 -10.50
C ILE A 288 -4.21 -0.42 -10.27
N ILE A 289 -4.77 -0.71 -9.12
CA ILE A 289 -6.08 -0.18 -8.69
C ILE A 289 -5.90 0.98 -7.71
N SER A 290 -6.79 1.99 -7.80
CA SER A 290 -6.89 3.05 -6.80
C SER A 290 -7.72 2.58 -5.60
N LEU A 291 -7.33 2.97 -4.40
CA LEU A 291 -8.14 2.78 -3.20
C LEU A 291 -8.13 4.04 -2.34
N ILE A 292 -9.29 4.38 -1.79
CA ILE A 292 -9.46 5.41 -0.75
C ILE A 292 -10.15 4.74 0.44
N VAL A 293 -9.64 5.01 1.63
CA VAL A 293 -10.16 4.46 2.89
C VAL A 293 -10.55 5.62 3.81
N PRO A 294 -11.81 6.08 3.77
CA PRO A 294 -12.30 7.05 4.75
C PRO A 294 -12.23 6.45 6.16
N LEU A 295 -11.54 7.14 7.07
CA LEU A 295 -11.32 6.61 8.43
C LEU A 295 -12.61 6.49 9.22
N GLU A 296 -13.59 7.35 8.96
CA GLU A 296 -14.91 7.29 9.59
C GLU A 296 -15.64 5.97 9.31
N ASN A 297 -15.38 5.36 8.17
CA ASN A 297 -16.01 4.10 7.75
C ASN A 297 -15.34 2.86 8.34
N ILE A 298 -14.18 2.97 8.99
CA ILE A 298 -13.46 1.82 9.56
C ILE A 298 -14.26 1.24 10.74
N ALA A 299 -14.46 -0.08 10.71
CA ALA A 299 -15.21 -0.79 11.73
C ALA A 299 -14.71 -0.49 13.15
N PRO A 300 -15.61 -0.24 14.13
CA PRO A 300 -15.22 0.17 15.48
C PRO A 300 -14.27 -0.81 16.19
N GLU A 301 -14.44 -2.10 15.97
CA GLU A 301 -13.57 -3.15 16.52
C GLU A 301 -12.15 -3.08 15.96
N PHE A 302 -12.01 -2.79 14.65
CA PHE A 302 -10.69 -2.61 14.03
C PHE A 302 -10.03 -1.34 14.58
N ARG A 303 -10.78 -0.24 14.69
CA ARG A 303 -10.28 1.00 15.30
C ARG A 303 -9.76 0.77 16.73
N ARG A 304 -10.52 0.10 17.58
CA ARG A 304 -10.08 -0.21 18.96
C ARG A 304 -8.81 -1.04 19.02
N LYS A 305 -8.60 -1.92 18.05
CA LYS A 305 -7.45 -2.84 18.04
C LYS A 305 -6.18 -2.21 17.48
N PHE A 306 -6.29 -1.37 16.48
CA PHE A 306 -5.14 -0.89 15.71
C PHE A 306 -4.94 0.63 15.71
N MET A 307 -5.97 1.41 16.01
CA MET A 307 -5.95 2.87 16.04
C MET A 307 -6.18 3.42 17.45
#